data_ba94f82ea564261f25588d6809b1c3a4
#
_entry.id   ba94f82ea564261f25588d6809b1c3a4
#
_cell.length_a   1.000
_cell.length_b   1.000
_cell.length_c   1.000
_cell.angle_alpha   90.00
_cell.angle_beta   90.00
_cell.angle_gamma   90.00
#
_symmetry.space_group_name_H-M   'P 1'
#
loop_
_entity.id
_entity.type
_entity.pdbx_description
1 polymer ?
#
loop_
_entity_poly.entity_id
_entity_poly.type
_entity_poly.pdbx_seq_one_letter_code
_entity_poly.pdbx_strand_id
1 'polypeptide(L)'
;MAIQRIVDTSSHDDDAEEQRIEVSLRPQSFSEYVGQERLKRNLRLAIEAAKKRGEPLDHVLLYGPPGLGKTTMATVIANEMGTNLRITSGPAIEKAGDLASILTNLADGDILFIDEIHRLGRAVEEILYSAMEDFKLDIVIGKGPAARSIRLDLPRFTVIGATTRTGSLAAPLRDRFGHIYRLEFYDPGDIAKIVTRSAAILDSTIKGEAADLLSTRARLTPRIANRLLKRVRDYADVNGDGIIDVKTTTSALEMLEVDELGLDPADRNLLQSILENYGDNPVGLTTIAALTGDEATTIEDFYEPYLLQIGFIERTPRGRRVTIKAKRHLQK
;
A
#
# COMPACT_ATOMS: atom_id res chain seq x y z
N MET A 1 -4.40 17.04 16.21
CA MET A 1 -4.17 16.48 14.85
C MET A 1 -5.32 15.53 14.56
N ALA A 2 -6.05 15.72 13.49
CA ALA A 2 -7.15 14.85 13.11
C ALA A 2 -6.78 14.06 11.83
N ILE A 3 -6.94 12.75 11.88
CA ILE A 3 -6.88 11.88 10.69
C ILE A 3 -8.34 11.61 10.31
N GLN A 4 -8.78 12.15 9.18
CA GLN A 4 -10.17 12.01 8.72
C GLN A 4 -10.19 11.20 7.42
N ARG A 5 -10.90 10.06 7.43
CA ARG A 5 -11.26 9.32 6.22
C ARG A 5 -12.53 9.92 5.62
N ILE A 6 -12.50 10.22 4.33
CA ILE A 6 -13.60 10.88 3.60
C ILE A 6 -14.62 9.87 3.07
N VAL A 7 -14.28 8.57 3.04
CA VAL A 7 -15.16 7.49 2.59
C VAL A 7 -15.50 6.59 3.77
N ASP A 8 -16.77 6.61 4.16
CA ASP A 8 -17.35 5.68 5.12
C ASP A 8 -17.79 4.42 4.34
N THR A 9 -17.02 3.34 4.47
CA THR A 9 -17.50 2.02 4.04
C THR A 9 -18.33 1.47 5.18
N SER A 10 -19.63 1.28 4.96
CA SER A 10 -20.52 0.54 5.86
C SER A 10 -19.99 -0.88 6.04
N SER A 11 -19.11 -1.06 7.00
CA SER A 11 -18.56 -2.34 7.39
C SER A 11 -19.36 -2.90 8.56
N HIS A 12 -19.57 -4.22 8.58
CA HIS A 12 -20.07 -4.95 9.74
C HIS A 12 -19.15 -4.69 10.95
N ASP A 13 -19.68 -4.78 12.17
CA ASP A 13 -18.93 -4.45 13.40
C ASP A 13 -17.58 -5.18 13.52
N ASP A 14 -17.49 -6.43 13.04
CA ASP A 14 -16.26 -7.24 13.01
C ASP A 14 -15.18 -6.58 12.11
N ASP A 15 -15.56 -6.05 10.95
CA ASP A 15 -14.65 -5.35 10.04
C ASP A 15 -14.13 -4.05 10.66
N ALA A 16 -14.95 -3.38 11.47
CA ALA A 16 -14.57 -2.14 12.15
C ALA A 16 -13.52 -2.37 13.24
N GLU A 17 -13.63 -3.47 13.97
CA GLU A 17 -12.64 -3.86 15.00
C GLU A 17 -11.32 -4.27 14.36
N GLU A 18 -11.35 -5.07 13.30
CA GLU A 18 -10.15 -5.47 12.56
C GLU A 18 -9.43 -4.25 11.96
N GLN A 19 -10.16 -3.28 11.44
CA GLN A 19 -9.59 -2.00 10.97
C GLN A 19 -8.96 -1.18 12.09
N ARG A 20 -9.58 -1.11 13.28
CA ARG A 20 -9.00 -0.43 14.45
C ARG A 20 -7.68 -1.05 14.87
N ILE A 21 -7.63 -2.38 14.91
CA ILE A 21 -6.41 -3.13 15.22
C ILE A 21 -5.32 -2.83 14.17
N GLU A 22 -5.66 -2.86 12.87
CA GLU A 22 -4.69 -2.51 11.82
C GLU A 22 -4.15 -1.08 11.96
N VAL A 23 -5.00 -0.13 12.34
CA VAL A 23 -4.58 1.26 12.56
C VAL A 23 -3.65 1.37 13.78
N SER A 24 -3.91 0.63 14.86
CA SER A 24 -3.07 0.64 16.06
C SER A 24 -1.66 0.09 15.83
N LEU A 25 -1.51 -0.83 14.88
CA LEU A 25 -0.22 -1.41 14.50
C LEU A 25 0.65 -0.45 13.66
N ARG A 26 0.08 0.65 13.15
CA ARG A 26 0.83 1.58 12.30
C ARG A 26 1.76 2.45 13.12
N PRO A 27 3.03 2.59 12.72
CA PRO A 27 3.95 3.55 13.34
C PRO A 27 3.43 4.98 13.16
N GLN A 28 3.64 5.81 14.19
CA GLN A 28 3.20 7.20 14.22
C GLN A 28 4.33 8.20 13.96
N SER A 29 5.58 7.76 14.01
CA SER A 29 6.78 8.58 13.83
C SER A 29 7.83 7.87 12.98
N PHE A 30 8.82 8.61 12.48
CA PHE A 30 9.97 7.99 11.80
C PHE A 30 10.81 7.10 12.70
N SER A 31 10.81 7.31 13.99
CA SER A 31 11.54 6.47 14.96
C SER A 31 10.91 5.08 15.10
N GLU A 32 9.58 5.00 14.98
CA GLU A 32 8.84 3.75 15.03
C GLU A 32 8.79 3.03 13.67
N TYR A 33 9.01 3.78 12.57
CA TYR A 33 8.93 3.24 11.22
C TYR A 33 10.19 2.45 10.89
N VAL A 34 10.10 1.13 10.91
CA VAL A 34 11.20 0.21 10.59
C VAL A 34 11.43 0.18 9.07
N GLY A 35 12.70 0.09 8.66
CA GLY A 35 13.09 -0.01 7.25
C GLY A 35 13.00 1.30 6.47
N GLN A 36 13.16 1.23 5.15
CA GLN A 36 13.11 2.36 4.20
C GLN A 36 14.06 3.52 4.55
N GLU A 37 15.26 3.24 5.06
CA GLU A 37 16.16 4.22 5.66
C GLU A 37 16.55 5.38 4.73
N ARG A 38 16.77 5.09 3.44
CA ARG A 38 17.09 6.12 2.44
C ARG A 38 15.92 7.09 2.24
N LEU A 39 14.71 6.55 2.14
CA LEU A 39 13.48 7.33 1.98
C LEU A 39 13.25 8.20 3.23
N LYS A 40 13.33 7.63 4.44
CA LYS A 40 13.16 8.34 5.71
C LYS A 40 14.15 9.49 5.85
N ARG A 41 15.42 9.28 5.52
CA ARG A 41 16.45 10.31 5.58
C ARG A 41 16.11 11.51 4.70
N ASN A 42 15.70 11.26 3.46
CA ASN A 42 15.34 12.31 2.52
C ASN A 42 14.09 13.08 2.96
N LEU A 43 13.06 12.35 3.44
CA LEU A 43 11.84 12.97 3.96
C LEU A 43 12.11 13.82 5.22
N ARG A 44 12.91 13.33 6.16
CA ARG A 44 13.30 14.12 7.34
C ARG A 44 13.93 15.45 6.94
N LEU A 45 14.88 15.42 6.01
CA LEU A 45 15.52 16.66 5.51
C LEU A 45 14.49 17.61 4.89
N ALA A 46 13.59 17.11 4.05
CA ALA A 46 12.57 17.92 3.40
C ALA A 46 11.59 18.53 4.41
N ILE A 47 11.12 17.73 5.37
CA ILE A 47 10.23 18.17 6.46
C ILE A 47 10.89 19.23 7.34
N GLU A 48 12.14 19.02 7.76
CA GLU A 48 12.87 20.01 8.56
C GLU A 48 13.07 21.32 7.80
N ALA A 49 13.37 21.23 6.50
CA ALA A 49 13.53 22.41 5.66
C ALA A 49 12.22 23.19 5.50
N ALA A 50 11.09 22.50 5.22
CA ALA A 50 9.77 23.09 5.11
C ALA A 50 9.36 23.79 6.42
N LYS A 51 9.54 23.12 7.56
CA LYS A 51 9.27 23.68 8.90
C LYS A 51 10.10 24.94 9.20
N LYS A 52 11.40 24.93 8.85
CA LYS A 52 12.27 26.11 9.05
C LYS A 52 11.84 27.32 8.23
N ARG A 53 11.25 27.09 7.04
CA ARG A 53 10.73 28.16 6.19
C ARG A 53 9.30 28.57 6.53
N GLY A 54 8.59 27.77 7.36
CA GLY A 54 7.16 27.97 7.63
C GLY A 54 6.28 27.69 6.42
N GLU A 55 6.69 26.75 5.57
CA GLU A 55 6.01 26.38 4.33
C GLU A 55 5.43 24.96 4.41
N PRO A 56 4.36 24.65 3.66
CA PRO A 56 3.94 23.28 3.45
C PRO A 56 5.06 22.44 2.83
N LEU A 57 5.02 21.13 3.04
CA LEU A 57 5.91 20.20 2.34
C LEU A 57 5.56 20.18 0.84
N ASP A 58 6.55 20.07 -0.03
CA ASP A 58 6.31 19.81 -1.45
C ASP A 58 5.50 18.53 -1.65
N HIS A 59 4.75 18.44 -2.75
CA HIS A 59 3.95 17.26 -3.08
C HIS A 59 4.82 16.00 -3.18
N VAL A 60 4.34 14.88 -2.62
CA VAL A 60 5.08 13.61 -2.53
C VAL A 60 4.35 12.51 -3.28
N LEU A 61 5.05 11.78 -4.14
CA LEU A 61 4.56 10.56 -4.76
C LEU A 61 5.26 9.34 -4.14
N LEU A 62 4.48 8.46 -3.54
CA LEU A 62 4.93 7.18 -2.99
C LEU A 62 4.52 6.06 -3.94
N TYR A 63 5.48 5.27 -4.44
CA TYR A 63 5.15 4.17 -5.34
C TYR A 63 5.84 2.87 -4.94
N GLY A 64 5.27 1.76 -5.37
CA GLY A 64 5.79 0.41 -5.11
C GLY A 64 4.69 -0.60 -4.88
N PRO A 65 5.05 -1.88 -4.73
CA PRO A 65 4.10 -2.96 -4.48
C PRO A 65 3.12 -2.69 -3.34
N PRO A 66 1.97 -3.37 -3.31
CA PRO A 66 1.02 -3.23 -2.20
C PRO A 66 1.61 -3.77 -0.89
N GLY A 67 1.09 -3.30 0.25
CA GLY A 67 1.48 -3.80 1.57
C GLY A 67 2.80 -3.29 2.13
N LEU A 68 3.53 -2.39 1.42
CA LEU A 68 4.82 -1.84 1.85
C LEU A 68 4.72 -0.61 2.77
N GLY A 69 3.51 -0.13 3.09
CA GLY A 69 3.32 0.96 4.06
C GLY A 69 3.22 2.36 3.45
N LYS A 70 2.75 2.52 2.18
CA LYS A 70 2.54 3.85 1.55
C LYS A 70 1.60 4.75 2.38
N THR A 71 0.45 4.24 2.77
CA THR A 71 -0.52 4.96 3.62
C THR A 71 0.04 5.27 5.01
N THR A 72 0.79 4.32 5.59
CA THR A 72 1.49 4.51 6.87
C THR A 72 2.55 5.61 6.78
N MET A 73 3.30 5.66 5.69
CA MET A 73 4.30 6.71 5.47
C MET A 73 3.64 8.10 5.37
N ALA A 74 2.47 8.20 4.70
CA ALA A 74 1.72 9.45 4.65
C ALA A 74 1.25 9.90 6.05
N THR A 75 0.81 8.97 6.89
CA THR A 75 0.47 9.25 8.29
C THR A 75 1.67 9.75 9.08
N VAL A 76 2.83 9.10 8.94
CA VAL A 76 4.07 9.54 9.60
C VAL A 76 4.49 10.93 9.13
N ILE A 77 4.43 11.21 7.83
CA ILE A 77 4.75 12.55 7.28
C ILE A 77 3.84 13.62 7.91
N ALA A 78 2.53 13.36 7.98
CA ALA A 78 1.57 14.31 8.56
C ALA A 78 1.86 14.56 10.06
N ASN A 79 2.14 13.49 10.81
CA ASN A 79 2.51 13.60 12.22
C ASN A 79 3.80 14.39 12.39
N GLU A 80 4.83 14.09 11.62
CA GLU A 80 6.11 14.80 11.65
C GLU A 80 5.96 16.27 11.22
N MET A 81 5.11 16.59 10.26
CA MET A 81 4.80 17.99 9.89
C MET A 81 3.98 18.71 10.97
N GLY A 82 3.19 18.00 11.76
CA GLY A 82 2.28 18.59 12.75
C GLY A 82 0.97 19.09 12.13
N THR A 83 0.53 18.52 11.01
CA THR A 83 -0.63 18.94 10.23
C THR A 83 -1.72 17.87 10.19
N ASN A 84 -2.94 18.22 9.75
CA ASN A 84 -4.00 17.25 9.60
C ASN A 84 -3.80 16.42 8.33
N LEU A 85 -4.24 15.16 8.38
CA LEU A 85 -4.23 14.25 7.25
C LEU A 85 -5.65 13.91 6.83
N ARG A 86 -5.98 14.21 5.58
CA ARG A 86 -7.20 13.74 4.94
C ARG A 86 -6.88 12.60 3.99
N ILE A 87 -7.59 11.48 4.14
CA ILE A 87 -7.35 10.26 3.38
C ILE A 87 -8.50 10.01 2.43
N THR A 88 -8.18 9.80 1.17
CA THR A 88 -9.11 9.36 0.12
C THR A 88 -8.42 8.38 -0.82
N SER A 89 -9.12 7.91 -1.84
CA SER A 89 -8.56 7.05 -2.89
C SER A 89 -8.99 7.52 -4.28
N GLY A 90 -8.21 7.17 -5.31
CA GLY A 90 -8.56 7.49 -6.70
C GLY A 90 -9.96 7.02 -7.09
N PRO A 91 -10.34 5.75 -6.81
CA PRO A 91 -11.69 5.24 -7.09
C PRO A 91 -12.82 5.99 -6.37
N ALA A 92 -12.56 6.59 -5.21
CA ALA A 92 -13.55 7.33 -4.44
C ALA A 92 -13.82 8.74 -4.98
N ILE A 93 -12.99 9.23 -5.88
CA ILE A 93 -13.12 10.54 -6.53
C ILE A 93 -13.62 10.31 -7.96
N GLU A 94 -14.93 10.19 -8.12
CA GLU A 94 -15.52 9.87 -9.43
C GLU A 94 -15.63 11.11 -10.33
N LYS A 95 -15.85 12.27 -9.73
CA LYS A 95 -16.18 13.52 -10.46
C LYS A 95 -15.32 14.68 -9.99
N ALA A 96 -15.18 15.67 -10.86
CA ALA A 96 -14.55 16.94 -10.56
C ALA A 96 -15.12 17.64 -9.28
N GLY A 97 -16.42 17.52 -9.07
CA GLY A 97 -17.10 18.08 -7.88
C GLY A 97 -16.69 17.42 -6.56
N ASP A 98 -16.38 16.12 -6.58
CA ASP A 98 -15.92 15.38 -5.40
C ASP A 98 -14.55 15.91 -4.96
N LEU A 99 -13.62 16.04 -5.90
CA LEU A 99 -12.31 16.63 -5.65
C LEU A 99 -12.41 18.08 -5.20
N ALA A 100 -13.27 18.88 -5.85
CA ALA A 100 -13.50 20.27 -5.48
C ALA A 100 -13.98 20.39 -4.02
N SER A 101 -14.93 19.54 -3.62
CA SER A 101 -15.42 19.50 -2.23
C SER A 101 -14.31 19.14 -1.25
N ILE A 102 -13.43 18.20 -1.57
CA ILE A 102 -12.30 17.83 -0.73
C ILE A 102 -11.34 19.02 -0.58
N LEU A 103 -10.92 19.62 -1.70
CA LEU A 103 -9.91 20.67 -1.73
C LEU A 103 -10.37 21.96 -1.02
N THR A 104 -11.63 22.35 -1.18
CA THR A 104 -12.19 23.55 -0.53
C THR A 104 -12.38 23.40 0.99
N ASN A 105 -12.36 22.16 1.50
CA ASN A 105 -12.45 21.87 2.92
C ASN A 105 -11.08 21.65 3.59
N LEU A 106 -9.96 21.82 2.87
CA LEU A 106 -8.62 21.78 3.45
C LEU A 106 -8.33 23.09 4.19
N ALA A 107 -7.54 23.00 5.25
CA ALA A 107 -6.93 24.14 5.91
C ALA A 107 -5.49 24.37 5.39
N ASP A 108 -4.92 25.51 5.70
CA ASP A 108 -3.53 25.82 5.32
C ASP A 108 -2.56 24.85 5.98
N GLY A 109 -1.69 24.26 5.18
CA GLY A 109 -0.74 23.24 5.60
C GLY A 109 -1.29 21.81 5.69
N ASP A 110 -2.59 21.58 5.47
CA ASP A 110 -3.17 20.22 5.51
C ASP A 110 -2.54 19.30 4.44
N ILE A 111 -2.54 18.01 4.72
CA ILE A 111 -2.09 16.98 3.80
C ILE A 111 -3.28 16.21 3.27
N LEU A 112 -3.38 16.11 1.94
CA LEU A 112 -4.33 15.25 1.25
C LEU A 112 -3.60 13.99 0.75
N PHE A 113 -3.94 12.83 1.31
CA PHE A 113 -3.45 11.54 0.82
C PHE A 113 -4.46 10.91 -0.14
N ILE A 114 -3.98 10.56 -1.34
CA ILE A 114 -4.79 9.89 -2.38
C ILE A 114 -4.16 8.53 -2.66
N ASP A 115 -4.79 7.46 -2.17
CA ASP A 115 -4.36 6.10 -2.51
C ASP A 115 -4.82 5.73 -3.92
N GLU A 116 -4.07 4.85 -4.58
CA GLU A 116 -4.32 4.46 -5.99
C GLU A 116 -4.57 5.66 -6.93
N ILE A 117 -3.78 6.72 -6.78
CA ILE A 117 -3.94 7.99 -7.51
C ILE A 117 -3.97 7.78 -9.04
N HIS A 118 -3.37 6.70 -9.55
CA HIS A 118 -3.41 6.31 -10.96
C HIS A 118 -4.80 5.90 -11.48
N ARG A 119 -5.78 5.74 -10.58
CA ARG A 119 -7.17 5.41 -10.92
C ARG A 119 -8.08 6.65 -10.98
N LEU A 120 -7.54 7.83 -10.82
CA LEU A 120 -8.27 9.07 -11.07
C LEU A 120 -8.72 9.15 -12.53
N GLY A 121 -9.94 9.60 -12.76
CA GLY A 121 -10.41 9.92 -14.09
C GLY A 121 -9.67 11.15 -14.65
N ARG A 122 -9.45 11.20 -15.97
CA ARG A 122 -8.68 12.25 -16.64
C ARG A 122 -9.13 13.68 -16.29
N ALA A 123 -10.44 13.91 -16.22
CA ALA A 123 -10.98 15.23 -15.86
C ALA A 123 -10.66 15.62 -14.40
N VAL A 124 -10.56 14.66 -13.51
CA VAL A 124 -10.16 14.85 -12.11
C VAL A 124 -8.66 15.11 -12.01
N GLU A 125 -7.84 14.37 -12.77
CA GLU A 125 -6.40 14.60 -12.84
C GLU A 125 -6.07 16.02 -13.30
N GLU A 126 -6.76 16.55 -14.33
CA GLU A 126 -6.55 17.90 -14.85
C GLU A 126 -6.84 18.99 -13.80
N ILE A 127 -7.88 18.78 -12.99
CA ILE A 127 -8.23 19.71 -11.88
C ILE A 127 -7.20 19.58 -10.75
N LEU A 128 -6.84 18.36 -10.36
CA LEU A 128 -5.83 18.15 -9.33
C LEU A 128 -4.49 18.78 -9.71
N TYR A 129 -4.08 18.61 -10.96
CA TYR A 129 -2.87 19.22 -11.51
C TYR A 129 -2.86 20.73 -11.33
N SER A 130 -3.94 21.43 -11.75
CA SER A 130 -4.05 22.90 -11.62
C SER A 130 -4.08 23.34 -10.16
N ALA A 131 -4.77 22.58 -9.31
CA ALA A 131 -4.84 22.86 -7.88
C ALA A 131 -3.48 22.71 -7.18
N MET A 132 -2.66 21.73 -7.59
CA MET A 132 -1.31 21.53 -7.06
C MET A 132 -0.32 22.61 -7.49
N GLU A 133 -0.48 23.17 -8.71
CA GLU A 133 0.43 24.18 -9.23
C GLU A 133 0.14 25.58 -8.70
N ASP A 134 -1.12 26.00 -8.83
CA ASP A 134 -1.52 27.40 -8.62
C ASP A 134 -2.25 27.61 -7.28
N PHE A 135 -2.61 26.53 -6.57
CA PHE A 135 -3.52 26.57 -5.42
C PHE A 135 -4.84 27.27 -5.77
N LYS A 136 -5.35 26.97 -6.95
CA LYS A 136 -6.60 27.51 -7.49
C LYS A 136 -7.44 26.42 -8.10
N LEU A 137 -8.75 26.62 -8.04
CA LEU A 137 -9.73 25.70 -8.58
C LEU A 137 -10.66 26.45 -9.52
N ASP A 138 -10.69 26.05 -10.79
CA ASP A 138 -11.63 26.58 -11.77
C ASP A 138 -12.88 25.69 -11.81
N ILE A 139 -14.02 26.25 -11.39
CA ILE A 139 -15.31 25.56 -11.39
C ILE A 139 -16.18 26.13 -12.48
N VAL A 140 -16.67 25.26 -13.39
CA VAL A 140 -17.64 25.66 -14.42
C VAL A 140 -19.04 25.47 -13.88
N ILE A 141 -19.79 26.59 -13.75
CA ILE A 141 -21.18 26.60 -13.28
C ILE A 141 -22.09 26.83 -14.49
N GLY A 142 -23.09 25.97 -14.65
CA GLY A 142 -24.05 26.01 -15.75
C GLY A 142 -23.68 25.05 -16.90
N LYS A 143 -24.50 25.08 -17.94
CA LYS A 143 -24.32 24.24 -19.14
C LYS A 143 -24.48 25.10 -20.40
N GLY A 144 -23.77 24.71 -21.46
CA GLY A 144 -23.85 25.38 -22.77
C GLY A 144 -23.23 26.78 -22.78
N PRO A 145 -23.65 27.67 -23.71
CA PRO A 145 -23.04 29.00 -23.91
C PRO A 145 -23.17 29.95 -22.72
N ALA A 146 -24.06 29.67 -21.75
CA ALA A 146 -24.24 30.44 -20.53
C ALA A 146 -23.38 29.95 -19.35
N ALA A 147 -22.55 28.93 -19.53
CA ALA A 147 -21.65 28.44 -18.51
C ALA A 147 -20.62 29.53 -18.13
N ARG A 148 -20.40 29.70 -16.82
CA ARG A 148 -19.42 30.64 -16.28
C ARG A 148 -18.37 29.87 -15.52
N SER A 149 -17.10 30.21 -15.70
CA SER A 149 -16.01 29.72 -14.86
C SER A 149 -15.85 30.64 -13.65
N ILE A 150 -15.82 30.06 -12.47
CA ILE A 150 -15.48 30.74 -11.22
C ILE A 150 -14.16 30.16 -10.75
N ARG A 151 -13.19 31.04 -10.48
CA ARG A 151 -11.90 30.67 -9.90
C ARG A 151 -11.93 30.86 -8.40
N LEU A 152 -11.67 29.80 -7.65
CA LEU A 152 -11.57 29.78 -6.20
C LEU A 152 -10.10 29.67 -5.80
N ASP A 153 -9.65 30.49 -4.86
CA ASP A 153 -8.36 30.32 -4.23
C ASP A 153 -8.45 29.20 -3.19
N LEU A 154 -7.45 28.33 -3.19
CA LEU A 154 -7.31 27.22 -2.24
C LEU A 154 -6.24 27.58 -1.19
N PRO A 155 -6.34 27.04 0.03
CA PRO A 155 -5.23 27.11 0.98
C PRO A 155 -4.01 26.39 0.40
N ARG A 156 -2.83 26.69 0.93
CA ARG A 156 -1.64 25.90 0.56
C ARG A 156 -1.71 24.54 1.23
N PHE A 157 -1.63 23.48 0.47
CA PHE A 157 -1.73 22.09 0.94
C PHE A 157 -0.67 21.22 0.29
N THR A 158 -0.46 20.05 0.87
CA THR A 158 0.42 19.02 0.30
C THR A 158 -0.41 17.85 -0.20
N VAL A 159 -0.18 17.39 -1.44
CA VAL A 159 -0.69 16.10 -1.91
C VAL A 159 0.35 15.03 -1.68
N ILE A 160 -0.05 13.94 -1.04
CA ILE A 160 0.73 12.70 -1.02
C ILE A 160 -0.04 11.68 -1.86
N GLY A 161 0.46 11.42 -3.08
CA GLY A 161 -0.10 10.40 -3.96
C GLY A 161 0.54 9.04 -3.66
N ALA A 162 -0.27 7.98 -3.68
CA ALA A 162 0.23 6.61 -3.62
C ALA A 162 -0.20 5.82 -4.86
N THR A 163 0.71 4.99 -5.41
CA THR A 163 0.41 4.17 -6.58
C THR A 163 1.22 2.88 -6.59
N THR A 164 0.64 1.82 -7.15
CA THR A 164 1.35 0.60 -7.53
C THR A 164 1.92 0.70 -8.95
N ARG A 165 1.41 1.63 -9.78
CA ARG A 165 1.66 1.73 -11.23
C ARG A 165 2.06 3.15 -11.64
N THR A 166 3.32 3.51 -11.47
CA THR A 166 3.81 4.85 -11.85
C THR A 166 3.65 5.17 -13.34
N GLY A 167 3.74 4.16 -14.21
CA GLY A 167 3.57 4.33 -15.66
C GLY A 167 2.15 4.67 -16.10
N SER A 168 1.15 4.48 -15.23
CA SER A 168 -0.25 4.81 -15.52
C SER A 168 -0.63 6.24 -15.16
N LEU A 169 0.25 6.98 -14.44
CA LEU A 169 0.04 8.40 -14.16
C LEU A 169 0.37 9.25 -15.38
N ALA A 170 -0.49 10.22 -15.68
CA ALA A 170 -0.21 11.21 -16.69
C ALA A 170 1.09 11.98 -16.37
N ALA A 171 1.92 12.20 -17.37
CA ALA A 171 3.21 12.89 -17.17
C ALA A 171 3.05 14.27 -16.50
N PRO A 172 2.07 15.13 -16.89
CA PRO A 172 1.88 16.41 -16.24
C PRO A 172 1.59 16.32 -14.74
N LEU A 173 0.78 15.35 -14.31
CA LEU A 173 0.50 15.15 -12.89
C LEU A 173 1.73 14.62 -12.14
N ARG A 174 2.47 13.68 -12.74
CA ARG A 174 3.68 13.13 -12.13
C ARG A 174 4.76 14.21 -11.93
N ASP A 175 4.92 15.11 -12.89
CA ASP A 175 5.95 16.15 -12.87
C ASP A 175 5.67 17.25 -11.82
N ARG A 176 4.45 17.27 -11.22
CA ARG A 176 4.09 18.17 -10.11
C ARG A 176 4.50 17.65 -8.73
N PHE A 177 4.92 16.39 -8.63
CA PHE A 177 5.47 15.87 -7.39
C PHE A 177 6.94 16.27 -7.26
N GLY A 178 7.24 17.14 -6.30
CA GLY A 178 8.63 17.55 -5.98
C GLY A 178 9.45 16.40 -5.40
N HIS A 179 8.78 15.43 -4.79
CA HIS A 179 9.41 14.24 -4.21
C HIS A 179 8.77 12.97 -4.74
N ILE A 180 9.56 12.10 -5.37
CA ILE A 180 9.11 10.81 -5.88
C ILE A 180 9.95 9.71 -5.23
N TYR A 181 9.29 8.86 -4.42
CA TYR A 181 9.96 7.82 -3.67
C TYR A 181 9.39 6.44 -3.96
N ARG A 182 10.30 5.49 -4.22
CA ARG A 182 9.96 4.08 -4.31
C ARG A 182 10.06 3.44 -2.92
N LEU A 183 9.00 2.74 -2.51
CA LEU A 183 9.07 1.82 -1.39
C LEU A 183 9.55 0.45 -1.90
N GLU A 184 10.53 -0.10 -1.21
CA GLU A 184 11.14 -1.37 -1.57
C GLU A 184 10.63 -2.48 -0.65
N PHE A 185 10.78 -3.74 -1.09
CA PHE A 185 10.54 -4.88 -0.21
C PHE A 185 11.46 -4.82 0.99
N TYR A 186 10.97 -5.31 2.12
CA TYR A 186 11.71 -5.30 3.38
C TYR A 186 12.67 -6.47 3.49
N ASP A 187 13.73 -6.29 4.23
CA ASP A 187 14.58 -7.39 4.66
C ASP A 187 13.87 -8.24 5.72
N PRO A 188 14.12 -9.56 5.78
CA PRO A 188 13.55 -10.41 6.83
C PRO A 188 13.82 -9.89 8.25
N GLY A 189 15.00 -9.35 8.52
CA GLY A 189 15.34 -8.77 9.82
C GLY A 189 14.50 -7.54 10.20
N ASP A 190 14.12 -6.71 9.23
CA ASP A 190 13.23 -5.58 9.47
C ASP A 190 11.78 -6.06 9.67
N ILE A 191 11.35 -7.09 8.92
CA ILE A 191 10.04 -7.73 9.15
C ILE A 191 9.98 -8.36 10.55
N ALA A 192 11.03 -9.03 11.02
CA ALA A 192 11.07 -9.59 12.38
C ALA A 192 10.90 -8.51 13.48
N LYS A 193 11.54 -7.35 13.31
CA LYS A 193 11.35 -6.18 14.19
C LYS A 193 9.90 -5.69 14.17
N ILE A 194 9.27 -5.62 12.97
CA ILE A 194 7.86 -5.22 12.82
C ILE A 194 6.96 -6.22 13.51
N VAL A 195 7.17 -7.52 13.32
CA VAL A 195 6.40 -8.59 13.97
C VAL A 195 6.51 -8.49 15.49
N THR A 196 7.72 -8.34 16.03
CA THR A 196 7.96 -8.21 17.49
C THR A 196 7.26 -6.99 18.06
N ARG A 197 7.37 -5.83 17.40
CA ARG A 197 6.66 -4.60 17.80
C ARG A 197 5.14 -4.79 17.74
N SER A 198 4.64 -5.41 16.68
CA SER A 198 3.20 -5.65 16.50
C SER A 198 2.65 -6.63 17.55
N ALA A 199 3.40 -7.68 17.89
CA ALA A 199 3.04 -8.60 18.96
C ALA A 199 2.91 -7.88 20.30
N ALA A 200 3.86 -7.01 20.65
CA ALA A 200 3.78 -6.21 21.87
C ALA A 200 2.55 -5.28 21.91
N ILE A 201 2.16 -4.68 20.79
CA ILE A 201 0.95 -3.84 20.71
C ILE A 201 -0.33 -4.68 20.85
N LEU A 202 -0.29 -5.95 20.43
CA LEU A 202 -1.39 -6.90 20.52
C LEU A 202 -1.42 -7.65 21.86
N ASP A 203 -0.59 -7.24 22.85
CA ASP A 203 -0.43 -7.91 24.14
C ASP A 203 -0.10 -9.41 24.03
N SER A 204 0.63 -9.79 22.96
CA SER A 204 1.00 -11.18 22.68
C SER A 204 2.49 -11.40 22.93
N THR A 205 2.81 -12.51 23.59
CA THR A 205 4.20 -12.91 23.83
C THR A 205 4.73 -13.70 22.66
N ILE A 206 5.75 -13.17 21.95
CA ILE A 206 6.42 -13.86 20.85
C ILE A 206 7.91 -14.08 21.16
N LYS A 207 8.41 -15.30 20.88
CA LYS A 207 9.85 -15.60 20.97
C LYS A 207 10.58 -15.11 19.71
N GLY A 208 11.85 -14.65 19.87
CA GLY A 208 12.63 -14.11 18.76
C GLY A 208 12.72 -15.04 17.56
N GLU A 209 13.00 -16.33 17.79
CA GLU A 209 13.06 -17.35 16.72
C GLU A 209 11.72 -17.51 15.97
N ALA A 210 10.58 -17.32 16.66
CA ALA A 210 9.26 -17.35 16.05
C ALA A 210 9.01 -16.11 15.19
N ALA A 211 9.48 -14.93 15.63
CA ALA A 211 9.42 -13.71 14.84
C ALA A 211 10.30 -13.82 13.58
N ASP A 212 11.49 -14.42 13.70
CA ASP A 212 12.36 -14.70 12.54
C ASP A 212 11.70 -15.67 11.57
N LEU A 213 11.08 -16.75 12.06
CA LEU A 213 10.34 -17.69 11.22
C LEU A 213 9.19 -17.01 10.48
N LEU A 214 8.35 -16.22 11.15
CA LEU A 214 7.27 -15.46 10.53
C LEU A 214 7.80 -14.47 9.48
N SER A 215 8.94 -13.83 9.74
CA SER A 215 9.52 -12.87 8.81
C SER A 215 9.87 -13.50 7.46
N THR A 216 10.33 -14.75 7.44
CA THR A 216 10.63 -15.49 6.20
C THR A 216 9.38 -15.85 5.40
N ARG A 217 8.21 -15.92 6.04
CA ARG A 217 6.91 -16.26 5.42
C ARG A 217 6.09 -15.04 5.01
N ALA A 218 6.51 -13.85 5.42
CA ALA A 218 5.75 -12.60 5.27
C ALA A 218 5.83 -11.96 3.87
N ARG A 219 6.35 -12.65 2.87
CA ARG A 219 6.52 -12.13 1.50
C ARG A 219 7.20 -10.76 1.47
N LEU A 220 8.11 -10.52 2.40
CA LEU A 220 8.88 -9.27 2.53
C LEU A 220 7.99 -8.01 2.68
N THR A 221 6.77 -8.16 3.19
CA THR A 221 5.83 -7.05 3.36
C THR A 221 5.23 -6.97 4.76
N PRO A 222 5.16 -5.78 5.37
CA PRO A 222 4.57 -5.58 6.70
C PRO A 222 3.10 -6.02 6.80
N ARG A 223 2.30 -5.82 5.74
CA ARG A 223 0.88 -6.20 5.72
C ARG A 223 0.71 -7.72 5.90
N ILE A 224 1.48 -8.53 5.16
CA ILE A 224 1.40 -9.98 5.27
C ILE A 224 1.96 -10.43 6.61
N ALA A 225 3.06 -9.82 7.09
CA ALA A 225 3.62 -10.12 8.40
C ALA A 225 2.60 -9.95 9.53
N ASN A 226 1.92 -8.82 9.57
CA ASN A 226 0.90 -8.54 10.57
C ASN A 226 -0.32 -9.47 10.43
N ARG A 227 -0.73 -9.81 9.21
CA ARG A 227 -1.81 -10.77 8.96
C ARG A 227 -1.45 -12.16 9.50
N LEU A 228 -0.23 -12.65 9.20
CA LEU A 228 0.24 -13.93 9.70
C LEU A 228 0.37 -13.92 11.22
N LEU A 229 0.93 -12.85 11.81
CA LEU A 229 1.03 -12.71 13.26
C LEU A 229 -0.33 -12.85 13.96
N LYS A 230 -1.36 -12.18 13.45
CA LYS A 230 -2.73 -12.30 14.00
C LYS A 230 -3.21 -13.75 13.98
N ARG A 231 -3.06 -14.46 12.85
CA ARG A 231 -3.49 -15.86 12.72
C ARG A 231 -2.70 -16.81 13.61
N VAL A 232 -1.39 -16.59 13.74
CA VAL A 232 -0.55 -17.39 14.64
C VAL A 232 -0.90 -17.12 16.11
N ARG A 233 -1.23 -15.87 16.46
CA ARG A 233 -1.74 -15.53 17.79
C ARG A 233 -3.06 -16.27 18.08
N ASP A 234 -4.03 -16.18 17.17
CA ASP A 234 -5.31 -16.86 17.32
C ASP A 234 -5.12 -18.38 17.52
N TYR A 235 -4.16 -18.98 16.80
CA TYR A 235 -3.79 -20.38 16.98
C TYR A 235 -3.14 -20.66 18.35
N ALA A 236 -2.25 -19.78 18.82
CA ALA A 236 -1.59 -19.89 20.12
C ALA A 236 -2.59 -19.81 21.28
N ASP A 237 -3.57 -18.92 21.17
CA ASP A 237 -4.60 -18.71 22.18
C ASP A 237 -5.55 -19.90 22.28
N VAL A 238 -5.86 -20.60 21.17
CA VAL A 238 -6.81 -21.73 21.14
C VAL A 238 -6.13 -23.06 21.41
N ASN A 239 -4.93 -23.28 20.87
CA ASN A 239 -4.25 -24.58 20.86
C ASN A 239 -3.00 -24.64 21.76
N GLY A 240 -2.67 -23.56 22.46
CA GLY A 240 -1.47 -23.44 23.30
C GLY A 240 -1.72 -22.68 24.58
N ASP A 241 -0.66 -22.09 25.09
CA ASP A 241 -0.62 -21.29 26.32
C ASP A 241 -0.61 -19.76 26.04
N GLY A 242 -0.93 -19.36 24.81
CA GLY A 242 -0.87 -17.96 24.36
C GLY A 242 0.54 -17.47 23.98
N ILE A 243 1.57 -18.35 24.12
CA ILE A 243 2.94 -17.99 23.76
C ILE A 243 3.22 -18.40 22.29
N ILE A 244 3.65 -17.43 21.49
CA ILE A 244 4.05 -17.67 20.11
C ILE A 244 5.52 -18.11 20.08
N ASP A 245 5.75 -19.41 20.00
CA ASP A 245 7.08 -19.98 19.79
C ASP A 245 7.18 -20.65 18.41
N VAL A 246 8.34 -21.21 18.09
CA VAL A 246 8.62 -21.85 16.79
C VAL A 246 7.64 -22.99 16.51
N LYS A 247 7.33 -23.82 17.49
CA LYS A 247 6.43 -24.95 17.33
C LYS A 247 5.00 -24.48 17.01
N THR A 248 4.48 -23.57 17.80
CA THR A 248 3.16 -22.96 17.61
C THR A 248 3.07 -22.25 16.25
N THR A 249 4.12 -21.51 15.89
CA THR A 249 4.20 -20.82 14.59
C THR A 249 4.21 -21.81 13.44
N THR A 250 4.99 -22.89 13.51
CA THR A 250 5.05 -23.91 12.46
C THR A 250 3.70 -24.57 12.27
N SER A 251 3.06 -25.03 13.36
CA SER A 251 1.75 -25.68 13.28
C SER A 251 0.65 -24.74 12.73
N ALA A 252 0.68 -23.46 13.10
CA ALA A 252 -0.25 -22.47 12.57
C ALA A 252 -0.03 -22.23 11.07
N LEU A 253 1.22 -22.11 10.62
CA LEU A 253 1.56 -21.93 9.20
C LEU A 253 1.18 -23.17 8.36
N GLU A 254 1.37 -24.38 8.90
CA GLU A 254 0.91 -25.62 8.27
C GLU A 254 -0.62 -25.64 8.13
N MET A 255 -1.36 -25.27 9.17
CA MET A 255 -2.82 -25.16 9.11
C MET A 255 -3.29 -24.11 8.09
N LEU A 256 -2.53 -23.03 7.91
CA LEU A 256 -2.80 -21.99 6.91
C LEU A 256 -2.28 -22.37 5.51
N GLU A 257 -1.68 -23.54 5.35
CA GLU A 257 -1.05 -24.01 4.11
C GLU A 257 -0.04 -23.03 3.51
N VAL A 258 0.66 -22.27 4.37
CA VAL A 258 1.72 -21.32 3.98
C VAL A 258 3.06 -22.04 3.95
N ASP A 259 3.68 -22.11 2.80
CA ASP A 259 4.93 -22.83 2.59
C ASP A 259 6.19 -22.09 3.08
N GLU A 260 7.36 -22.70 2.85
CA GLU A 260 8.68 -22.17 3.27
C GLU A 260 9.06 -20.81 2.65
N LEU A 261 8.41 -20.39 1.57
CA LEU A 261 8.59 -19.10 0.93
C LEU A 261 7.40 -18.15 1.14
N GLY A 262 6.42 -18.53 1.98
CA GLY A 262 5.24 -17.72 2.23
C GLY A 262 4.19 -17.78 1.11
N LEU A 263 4.26 -18.79 0.22
CA LEU A 263 3.23 -19.00 -0.78
C LEU A 263 2.02 -19.70 -0.16
N ASP A 264 0.84 -19.19 -0.45
CA ASP A 264 -0.42 -19.82 -0.06
C ASP A 264 -0.97 -20.72 -1.20
N PRO A 265 -2.09 -21.45 -0.99
CA PRO A 265 -2.67 -22.30 -2.00
C PRO A 265 -3.01 -21.56 -3.32
N ALA A 266 -3.40 -20.31 -3.26
CA ALA A 266 -3.74 -19.53 -4.46
C ALA A 266 -2.51 -19.22 -5.32
N ASP A 267 -1.37 -18.85 -4.71
CA ASP A 267 -0.12 -18.69 -5.46
C ASP A 267 0.32 -19.97 -6.14
N ARG A 268 0.26 -21.10 -5.39
CA ARG A 268 0.65 -22.39 -5.94
C ARG A 268 -0.26 -22.82 -7.08
N ASN A 269 -1.59 -22.62 -6.92
CA ASN A 269 -2.56 -22.91 -7.97
C ASN A 269 -2.30 -22.07 -9.24
N LEU A 270 -2.02 -20.77 -9.07
CA LEU A 270 -1.67 -19.89 -10.20
C LEU A 270 -0.43 -20.40 -10.95
N LEU A 271 0.64 -20.72 -10.24
CA LEU A 271 1.88 -21.24 -10.84
C LEU A 271 1.66 -22.60 -11.51
N GLN A 272 0.93 -23.52 -10.86
CA GLN A 272 0.59 -24.82 -11.37
C GLN A 272 -0.28 -24.73 -12.64
N SER A 273 -1.33 -23.89 -12.63
CA SER A 273 -2.21 -23.69 -13.78
C SER A 273 -1.44 -23.22 -15.02
N ILE A 274 -0.47 -22.32 -14.83
CA ILE A 274 0.40 -21.89 -15.93
C ILE A 274 1.25 -23.04 -16.42
N LEU A 275 1.87 -23.81 -15.53
CA LEU A 275 2.77 -24.90 -15.89
C LEU A 275 2.05 -26.04 -16.61
N GLU A 276 0.90 -26.46 -16.13
CA GLU A 276 0.12 -27.58 -16.70
C GLU A 276 -0.40 -27.25 -18.09
N ASN A 277 -0.87 -26.02 -18.32
CA ASN A 277 -1.48 -25.64 -19.58
C ASN A 277 -0.51 -25.07 -20.61
N TYR A 278 0.58 -24.45 -20.19
CA TYR A 278 1.50 -23.73 -21.10
C TYR A 278 2.97 -24.17 -20.98
N GLY A 279 3.33 -24.92 -19.94
CA GLY A 279 4.70 -25.39 -19.74
C GLY A 279 5.71 -24.24 -19.65
N ASP A 280 6.63 -24.15 -20.59
CA ASP A 280 7.66 -23.11 -20.69
C ASP A 280 7.23 -21.91 -21.56
N ASN A 281 6.03 -21.93 -22.12
CA ASN A 281 5.57 -20.87 -23.00
C ASN A 281 5.01 -19.67 -22.21
N PRO A 282 5.27 -18.45 -22.67
CA PRO A 282 4.66 -17.27 -22.07
C PRO A 282 3.12 -17.25 -22.28
N VAL A 283 2.40 -16.83 -21.28
CA VAL A 283 0.92 -16.72 -21.28
C VAL A 283 0.48 -15.31 -20.92
N GLY A 284 -0.55 -14.82 -21.62
CA GLY A 284 -1.13 -13.49 -21.38
C GLY A 284 -1.88 -13.41 -20.04
N LEU A 285 -1.93 -12.21 -19.44
CA LEU A 285 -2.57 -11.97 -18.14
C LEU A 285 -4.06 -12.37 -18.15
N THR A 286 -4.79 -12.01 -19.20
CA THR A 286 -6.21 -12.34 -19.36
C THR A 286 -6.47 -13.85 -19.44
N THR A 287 -5.53 -14.58 -20.03
CA THR A 287 -5.60 -16.05 -20.10
C THR A 287 -5.33 -16.67 -18.73
N ILE A 288 -4.37 -16.14 -17.97
CA ILE A 288 -4.13 -16.61 -16.60
C ILE A 288 -5.36 -16.34 -15.74
N ALA A 289 -5.96 -15.15 -15.84
CA ALA A 289 -7.19 -14.79 -15.15
C ALA A 289 -8.35 -15.78 -15.44
N ALA A 290 -8.51 -16.17 -16.71
CA ALA A 290 -9.51 -17.16 -17.09
C ALA A 290 -9.21 -18.57 -16.54
N LEU A 291 -7.94 -18.95 -16.39
CA LEU A 291 -7.54 -20.25 -15.87
C LEU A 291 -7.73 -20.37 -14.36
N THR A 292 -7.41 -19.30 -13.62
CA THR A 292 -7.47 -19.31 -12.14
C THR A 292 -8.83 -18.90 -11.60
N GLY A 293 -9.66 -18.24 -12.42
CA GLY A 293 -10.91 -17.64 -11.99
C GLY A 293 -10.74 -16.29 -11.26
N ASP A 294 -9.53 -15.77 -11.22
CA ASP A 294 -9.20 -14.49 -10.60
C ASP A 294 -9.34 -13.32 -11.59
N GLU A 295 -9.54 -12.11 -11.08
CA GLU A 295 -9.44 -10.92 -11.90
C GLU A 295 -7.98 -10.66 -12.33
N ALA A 296 -7.79 -10.18 -13.57
CA ALA A 296 -6.48 -9.83 -14.11
C ALA A 296 -5.74 -8.80 -13.23
N THR A 297 -6.48 -7.86 -12.65
CA THR A 297 -5.97 -6.84 -11.70
C THR A 297 -5.47 -7.47 -10.40
N THR A 298 -6.17 -8.47 -9.87
CA THR A 298 -5.76 -9.21 -8.68
C THR A 298 -4.44 -9.94 -8.92
N ILE A 299 -4.32 -10.60 -10.07
CA ILE A 299 -3.07 -11.29 -10.43
C ILE A 299 -1.91 -10.30 -10.52
N GLU A 300 -2.09 -9.19 -11.24
CA GLU A 300 -1.04 -8.21 -11.49
C GLU A 300 -0.64 -7.41 -10.23
N ASP A 301 -1.62 -7.09 -9.37
CA ASP A 301 -1.37 -6.21 -8.22
C ASP A 301 -1.07 -7.00 -6.94
N PHE A 302 -1.56 -8.24 -6.79
CA PHE A 302 -1.44 -9.00 -5.54
C PHE A 302 -0.46 -10.19 -5.62
N TYR A 303 -0.56 -11.07 -6.63
CA TYR A 303 0.30 -12.26 -6.73
C TYR A 303 1.63 -11.96 -7.42
N GLU A 304 1.57 -11.33 -8.57
CA GLU A 304 2.73 -11.16 -9.46
C GLU A 304 3.91 -10.39 -8.82
N PRO A 305 3.72 -9.31 -8.03
CA PRO A 305 4.85 -8.56 -7.49
C PRO A 305 5.80 -9.38 -6.63
N TYR A 306 5.27 -10.26 -5.78
CA TYR A 306 6.09 -11.13 -4.96
C TYR A 306 6.72 -12.27 -5.78
N LEU A 307 5.96 -12.91 -6.65
CA LEU A 307 6.45 -13.98 -7.52
C LEU A 307 7.56 -13.51 -8.46
N LEU A 308 7.50 -12.28 -8.95
CA LEU A 308 8.59 -11.63 -9.69
C LEU A 308 9.81 -11.39 -8.79
N GLN A 309 9.59 -10.89 -7.56
CA GLN A 309 10.67 -10.60 -6.61
C GLN A 309 11.48 -11.83 -6.25
N ILE A 310 10.81 -12.96 -6.02
CA ILE A 310 11.49 -14.22 -5.72
C ILE A 310 11.97 -14.97 -6.99
N GLY A 311 11.67 -14.43 -8.18
CA GLY A 311 12.09 -15.01 -9.46
C GLY A 311 11.33 -16.30 -9.83
N PHE A 312 10.06 -16.43 -9.45
CA PHE A 312 9.19 -17.56 -9.81
C PHE A 312 8.44 -17.32 -11.12
N ILE A 313 8.17 -16.06 -11.41
CA ILE A 313 7.60 -15.61 -12.70
C ILE A 313 8.56 -14.59 -13.32
N GLU A 314 8.61 -14.55 -14.64
CA GLU A 314 9.23 -13.48 -15.40
C GLU A 314 8.25 -12.87 -16.40
N ARG A 315 8.36 -11.56 -16.62
CA ARG A 315 7.61 -10.85 -17.65
C ARG A 315 8.37 -10.90 -18.98
N THR A 316 7.69 -11.29 -20.04
CA THR A 316 8.19 -11.27 -21.41
C THR A 316 7.28 -10.41 -22.29
N PRO A 317 7.71 -10.01 -23.50
CA PRO A 317 6.84 -9.28 -24.43
C PRO A 317 5.56 -10.03 -24.83
N ARG A 318 5.55 -11.37 -24.66
CA ARG A 318 4.42 -12.24 -24.99
C ARG A 318 3.55 -12.61 -23.79
N GLY A 319 3.91 -12.18 -22.57
CA GLY A 319 3.18 -12.50 -21.34
C GLY A 319 4.08 -12.95 -20.19
N ARG A 320 3.53 -13.74 -19.29
CA ARG A 320 4.20 -14.25 -18.09
C ARG A 320 4.67 -15.68 -18.32
N ARG A 321 5.82 -16.03 -17.77
CA ARG A 321 6.38 -17.37 -17.83
C ARG A 321 6.84 -17.82 -16.45
N VAL A 322 6.53 -19.05 -16.07
CA VAL A 322 7.01 -19.66 -14.83
C VAL A 322 8.45 -20.11 -15.01
N THR A 323 9.31 -19.84 -14.04
CA THR A 323 10.75 -20.13 -14.11
C THR A 323 11.07 -21.56 -13.67
N ILE A 324 12.28 -22.03 -14.00
CA ILE A 324 12.82 -23.32 -13.52
C ILE A 324 12.87 -23.35 -11.98
N LYS A 325 13.12 -22.20 -11.34
CA LYS A 325 13.17 -22.09 -9.88
C LYS A 325 11.80 -22.42 -9.27
N ALA A 326 10.73 -21.88 -9.84
CA ALA A 326 9.36 -22.18 -9.38
C ALA A 326 8.97 -23.63 -9.61
N LYS A 327 9.34 -24.22 -10.76
CA LYS A 327 9.09 -25.64 -11.05
C LYS A 327 9.71 -26.57 -9.99
N ARG A 328 10.98 -26.31 -9.63
CA ARG A 328 11.68 -27.09 -8.60
C ARG A 328 11.03 -26.95 -7.22
N HIS A 329 10.46 -25.80 -6.92
CA HIS A 329 9.78 -25.56 -5.66
C HIS A 329 8.44 -26.31 -5.58
N LEU A 330 7.66 -26.30 -6.66
CA LEU A 330 6.36 -26.97 -6.72
C LEU A 330 6.45 -28.51 -6.78
N GLN A 331 7.63 -29.07 -7.03
CA GLN A 331 7.87 -30.52 -7.05
C GLN A 331 8.31 -31.08 -5.68
N LYS A 332 8.53 -30.23 -4.69
CA LYS A 332 8.81 -30.63 -3.31
C LYS A 332 7.53 -31.02 -2.58
#